data_26a7ef3f505380d23b7ce5ad8e5b2113
#
_entry.id   26a7ef3f505380d23b7ce5ad8e5b2113
#
_cell.length_a   1.000
_cell.length_b   1.000
_cell.length_c   1.000
_cell.angle_alpha   90.00
_cell.angle_beta   90.00
_cell.angle_gamma   90.00
#
_symmetry.space_group_name_H-M   'P 1'
#
loop_
_entity.id
_entity.type
_entity.pdbx_description
1 polymer ?
#
loop_
_entity_poly.entity_id
_entity_poly.type
_entity_poly.pdbx_seq_one_letter_code
_entity_poly.pdbx_strand_id
1 'polypeptide(L)'
;MQRYNMFHQIHKGLRAMLCETALKLQHTDFWHLEEAELSIERIREVMELFTKHADSEDNFVFPAIQKYEPSVADAFEKEHVQDHVLSRQLAASIEAYRDAPFLPEKVAAAKNIHAAYARFMIFNLEHMTREEEVLNPLLWRYYSDKDLHEITFAIIANIPSQYLGRFNAWMMRGLNNAEITGWLREVEKNAPEQVFQSLFVTAEKELDPKRFRQVLEYLSEGAMLA
;
A
#
# COMPACT_ATOMS: atom_id res chain seq x y z
N MET A 1 -21.89 -12.63 9.72
CA MET A 1 -21.14 -12.53 8.46
C MET A 1 -20.22 -11.32 8.60
N GLN A 2 -18.95 -11.44 8.26
CA GLN A 2 -18.00 -10.32 8.33
C GLN A 2 -18.33 -9.33 7.21
N ARG A 3 -18.42 -8.04 7.56
CA ARG A 3 -18.67 -6.97 6.59
C ARG A 3 -17.45 -6.75 5.69
N TYR A 4 -17.68 -6.28 4.46
CA TYR A 4 -16.60 -5.92 3.54
C TYR A 4 -15.75 -4.77 4.11
N ASN A 5 -14.43 -4.99 4.21
CA ASN A 5 -13.46 -3.99 4.65
C ASN A 5 -12.64 -3.53 3.43
N MET A 6 -12.90 -2.32 2.95
CA MET A 6 -12.27 -1.81 1.73
C MET A 6 -10.79 -1.45 1.90
N PHE A 7 -10.33 -1.21 3.14
CA PHE A 7 -8.94 -0.89 3.46
C PHE A 7 -8.05 -2.13 3.62
N HIS A 8 -8.63 -3.26 4.03
CA HIS A 8 -7.88 -4.42 4.53
C HIS A 8 -6.74 -4.89 3.60
N GLN A 9 -7.05 -5.12 2.32
CA GLN A 9 -6.07 -5.68 1.38
C GLN A 9 -4.97 -4.68 1.05
N ILE A 10 -5.35 -3.45 0.72
CA ILE A 10 -4.40 -2.41 0.32
C ILE A 10 -3.50 -2.01 1.50
N HIS A 11 -4.04 -1.84 2.71
CA HIS A 11 -3.25 -1.49 3.88
C HIS A 11 -2.26 -2.61 4.28
N LYS A 12 -2.63 -3.89 4.14
CA LYS A 12 -1.67 -4.99 4.35
C LYS A 12 -0.51 -4.93 3.35
N GLY A 13 -0.79 -4.62 2.09
CA GLY A 13 0.24 -4.41 1.08
C GLY A 13 1.16 -3.23 1.41
N LEU A 14 0.58 -2.08 1.78
CA LEU A 14 1.33 -0.88 2.14
C LEU A 14 2.14 -1.06 3.43
N ARG A 15 1.61 -1.75 4.46
CA ARG A 15 2.36 -2.11 5.67
C ARG A 15 3.56 -3.01 5.35
N ALA A 16 3.36 -4.01 4.48
CA ALA A 16 4.46 -4.87 4.04
C ALA A 16 5.54 -4.06 3.32
N MET A 17 5.15 -3.12 2.45
CA MET A 17 6.05 -2.22 1.73
C MET A 17 6.87 -1.34 2.69
N LEU A 18 6.22 -0.72 3.68
CA LEU A 18 6.90 0.10 4.69
C LEU A 18 7.94 -0.71 5.47
N CYS A 19 7.56 -1.90 5.96
CA CYS A 19 8.43 -2.75 6.77
C CYS A 19 9.62 -3.30 5.96
N GLU A 20 9.38 -3.79 4.74
CA GLU A 20 10.44 -4.31 3.86
C GLU A 20 11.43 -3.20 3.48
N THR A 21 10.93 -2.00 3.19
CA THR A 21 11.78 -0.84 2.87
C THR A 21 12.58 -0.37 4.09
N ALA A 22 11.98 -0.37 5.30
CA ALA A 22 12.70 -0.07 6.52
C ALA A 22 13.85 -1.05 6.76
N LEU A 23 13.60 -2.35 6.58
CA LEU A 23 14.62 -3.38 6.76
C LEU A 23 15.73 -3.25 5.69
N LYS A 24 15.36 -3.01 4.43
CA LYS A 24 16.33 -2.75 3.38
C LYS A 24 17.21 -1.54 3.70
N LEU A 25 16.60 -0.45 4.16
CA LEU A 25 17.32 0.77 4.52
C LEU A 25 18.30 0.52 5.69
N GLN A 26 17.92 -0.30 6.69
CA GLN A 26 18.81 -0.70 7.80
C GLN A 26 20.05 -1.47 7.30
N HIS A 27 19.94 -2.26 6.26
CA HIS A 27 21.01 -3.06 5.70
C HIS A 27 21.87 -2.29 4.69
N THR A 28 21.45 -1.09 4.25
CA THR A 28 22.14 -0.33 3.19
C THR A 28 23.45 0.23 3.70
N ASP A 29 24.54 -0.13 3.01
CA ASP A 29 25.85 0.52 3.19
C ASP A 29 25.95 1.77 2.30
N PHE A 30 25.79 2.93 2.90
CA PHE A 30 25.90 4.22 2.19
C PHE A 30 27.30 4.61 1.73
N TRP A 31 28.33 3.80 2.03
CA TRP A 31 29.64 3.89 1.38
C TRP A 31 29.62 3.31 -0.04
N HIS A 32 28.67 2.44 -0.38
CA HIS A 32 28.45 1.88 -1.70
C HIS A 32 27.33 2.65 -2.42
N LEU A 33 27.71 3.57 -3.34
CA LEU A 33 26.78 4.48 -4.00
C LEU A 33 25.65 3.76 -4.75
N GLU A 34 25.93 2.63 -5.40
CA GLU A 34 24.91 1.85 -6.11
C GLU A 34 23.88 1.26 -5.15
N GLU A 35 24.31 0.71 -4.02
CA GLU A 35 23.42 0.18 -3.01
C GLU A 35 22.56 1.28 -2.35
N ALA A 36 23.18 2.42 -2.08
CA ALA A 36 22.50 3.60 -1.56
C ALA A 36 21.41 4.08 -2.53
N GLU A 37 21.70 4.17 -3.84
CA GLU A 37 20.74 4.64 -4.84
C GLU A 37 19.57 3.66 -4.99
N LEU A 38 19.79 2.33 -4.98
CA LEU A 38 18.72 1.33 -5.00
C LEU A 38 17.79 1.45 -3.78
N SER A 39 18.31 1.83 -2.62
CA SER A 39 17.50 2.06 -1.43
C SER A 39 16.73 3.38 -1.51
N ILE A 40 17.33 4.42 -2.07
CA ILE A 40 16.67 5.70 -2.33
C ILE A 40 15.53 5.53 -3.34
N GLU A 41 15.74 4.78 -4.41
CA GLU A 41 14.68 4.47 -5.39
C GLU A 41 13.50 3.73 -4.74
N ARG A 42 13.79 2.78 -3.83
CA ARG A 42 12.74 2.10 -3.07
C ARG A 42 11.95 3.06 -2.17
N ILE A 43 12.62 3.99 -1.50
CA ILE A 43 11.95 5.03 -0.68
C ILE A 43 11.07 5.92 -1.56
N ARG A 44 11.53 6.30 -2.75
CA ARG A 44 10.73 7.08 -3.71
C ARG A 44 9.48 6.32 -4.16
N GLU A 45 9.62 5.04 -4.43
CA GLU A 45 8.48 4.18 -4.74
C GLU A 45 7.45 4.17 -3.60
N VAL A 46 7.90 4.08 -2.34
CA VAL A 46 7.02 4.16 -1.17
C VAL A 46 6.25 5.49 -1.18
N MET A 47 6.94 6.62 -1.24
CA MET A 47 6.31 7.94 -1.23
C MET A 47 5.28 8.10 -2.37
N GLU A 48 5.62 7.61 -3.56
CA GLU A 48 4.74 7.69 -4.73
C GLU A 48 3.45 6.87 -4.55
N LEU A 49 3.55 5.62 -4.05
CA LEU A 49 2.38 4.78 -3.83
C LEU A 49 1.52 5.29 -2.67
N PHE A 50 2.12 5.81 -1.61
CA PHE A 50 1.35 6.45 -0.53
C PHE A 50 0.61 7.70 -1.01
N THR A 51 1.24 8.54 -1.83
CA THR A 51 0.56 9.68 -2.46
C THR A 51 -0.63 9.20 -3.31
N LYS A 52 -0.48 8.13 -4.11
CA LYS A 52 -1.58 7.60 -4.94
C LYS A 52 -2.68 6.94 -4.11
N HIS A 53 -2.35 6.37 -2.97
CA HIS A 53 -3.31 5.83 -2.01
C HIS A 53 -4.13 6.96 -1.39
N ALA A 54 -3.49 7.98 -0.84
CA ALA A 54 -4.15 9.17 -0.30
C ALA A 54 -5.03 9.89 -1.36
N ASP A 55 -4.52 10.08 -2.61
CA ASP A 55 -5.32 10.62 -3.72
C ASP A 55 -6.62 9.81 -3.93
N SER A 56 -6.59 8.48 -3.76
CA SER A 56 -7.77 7.63 -3.92
C SER A 56 -8.77 7.82 -2.79
N GLU A 57 -8.31 7.97 -1.56
CA GLU A 57 -9.16 8.23 -0.40
C GLU A 57 -9.78 9.62 -0.45
N ASP A 58 -9.00 10.64 -0.77
CA ASP A 58 -9.47 12.03 -0.95
C ASP A 58 -10.58 12.12 -2.03
N ASN A 59 -10.47 11.36 -3.10
CA ASN A 59 -11.41 11.45 -4.21
C ASN A 59 -12.64 10.53 -4.08
N PHE A 60 -12.57 9.44 -3.33
CA PHE A 60 -13.64 8.43 -3.31
C PHE A 60 -14.14 8.07 -1.92
N VAL A 61 -13.25 7.98 -0.91
CA VAL A 61 -13.61 7.54 0.44
C VAL A 61 -14.11 8.71 1.28
N PHE A 62 -13.33 9.79 1.36
CA PHE A 62 -13.70 10.95 2.18
C PHE A 62 -14.99 11.63 1.71
N PRO A 63 -15.28 11.78 0.41
CA PRO A 63 -16.60 12.27 -0.01
C PRO A 63 -17.78 11.40 0.46
N ALA A 64 -17.58 10.08 0.57
CA ALA A 64 -18.60 9.18 1.12
C ALA A 64 -18.80 9.40 2.63
N ILE A 65 -17.72 9.65 3.39
CA ILE A 65 -17.79 10.00 4.82
C ILE A 65 -18.33 11.42 5.01
N GLN A 66 -17.85 12.39 4.22
CA GLN A 66 -18.24 13.82 4.27
C GLN A 66 -19.76 14.00 4.23
N LYS A 67 -20.44 13.17 3.48
CA LYS A 67 -21.89 13.19 3.33
C LYS A 67 -22.65 13.04 4.65
N TYR A 68 -22.09 12.31 5.61
CA TYR A 68 -22.77 11.95 6.87
C TYR A 68 -22.03 12.47 8.10
N GLU A 69 -20.70 12.47 8.07
CA GLU A 69 -19.83 12.80 9.21
C GLU A 69 -18.71 13.76 8.76
N PRO A 70 -19.03 15.01 8.35
CA PRO A 70 -18.08 15.94 7.76
C PRO A 70 -16.88 16.24 8.68
N SER A 71 -17.10 16.32 9.99
CA SER A 71 -16.02 16.58 10.94
C SER A 71 -14.98 15.45 11.00
N VAL A 72 -15.41 14.21 10.74
CA VAL A 72 -14.49 13.06 10.67
C VAL A 72 -13.68 13.11 9.37
N ALA A 73 -14.32 13.35 8.23
CA ALA A 73 -13.63 13.54 6.96
C ALA A 73 -12.56 14.64 7.05
N ASP A 74 -12.93 15.82 7.56
CA ASP A 74 -12.01 16.96 7.77
C ASP A 74 -10.81 16.61 8.67
N ALA A 75 -11.00 15.71 9.64
CA ALA A 75 -9.88 15.28 10.51
C ALA A 75 -8.88 14.40 9.76
N PHE A 76 -9.35 13.48 8.91
CA PHE A 76 -8.47 12.62 8.10
C PHE A 76 -7.81 13.38 6.93
N GLU A 77 -8.52 14.33 6.28
CA GLU A 77 -7.91 15.24 5.30
C GLU A 77 -6.72 16.02 5.89
N LYS A 78 -6.80 16.45 7.15
CA LYS A 78 -5.68 17.10 7.85
C LYS A 78 -4.51 16.14 8.08
N GLU A 79 -4.77 14.86 8.29
CA GLU A 79 -3.71 13.85 8.38
C GLU A 79 -3.02 13.66 7.03
N HIS A 80 -3.73 13.66 5.91
CA HIS A 80 -3.11 13.66 4.57
C HIS A 80 -2.23 14.90 4.34
N VAL A 81 -2.63 16.08 4.82
CA VAL A 81 -1.76 17.27 4.80
C VAL A 81 -0.47 17.01 5.59
N GLN A 82 -0.55 16.35 6.75
CA GLN A 82 0.63 16.01 7.56
C GLN A 82 1.49 14.94 6.87
N ASP A 83 0.90 13.94 6.23
CA ASP A 83 1.62 12.95 5.42
C ASP A 83 2.44 13.63 4.31
N HIS A 84 1.83 14.56 3.58
CA HIS A 84 2.53 15.35 2.57
C HIS A 84 3.69 16.18 3.14
N VAL A 85 3.59 16.68 4.38
CA VAL A 85 4.71 17.36 5.06
C VAL A 85 5.86 16.39 5.32
N LEU A 86 5.56 15.18 5.86
CA LEU A 86 6.55 14.15 6.14
C LEU A 86 7.21 13.62 4.85
N SER A 87 6.43 13.43 3.80
CA SER A 87 6.92 13.02 2.48
C SER A 87 7.89 14.05 1.90
N ARG A 88 7.56 15.36 1.98
CA ARG A 88 8.48 16.43 1.56
C ARG A 88 9.76 16.49 2.39
N GLN A 89 9.69 16.26 3.70
CA GLN A 89 10.87 16.21 4.57
C GLN A 89 11.79 15.03 4.21
N LEU A 90 11.20 13.87 3.88
CA LEU A 90 11.93 12.70 3.43
C LEU A 90 12.59 12.96 2.07
N ALA A 91 11.88 13.54 1.13
CA ALA A 91 12.43 13.97 -0.17
C ALA A 91 13.59 14.95 0.00
N ALA A 92 13.44 15.97 0.86
CA ALA A 92 14.51 16.94 1.14
C ALA A 92 15.75 16.26 1.74
N SER A 93 15.58 15.23 2.58
CA SER A 93 16.71 14.45 3.13
C SER A 93 17.46 13.66 2.05
N ILE A 94 16.73 13.15 1.04
CA ILE A 94 17.32 12.47 -0.12
C ILE A 94 18.10 13.46 -0.99
N GLU A 95 17.54 14.64 -1.28
CA GLU A 95 18.23 15.65 -2.08
C GLU A 95 19.50 16.16 -1.34
N ALA A 96 19.43 16.39 -0.03
CA ALA A 96 20.61 16.76 0.76
C ALA A 96 21.72 15.68 0.72
N TYR A 97 21.36 14.39 0.68
CA TYR A 97 22.30 13.29 0.44
C TYR A 97 22.92 13.37 -0.96
N ARG A 98 22.11 13.64 -1.99
CA ARG A 98 22.58 13.72 -3.40
C ARG A 98 23.50 14.90 -3.63
N ASP A 99 23.17 16.04 -3.05
CA ASP A 99 23.91 17.30 -3.20
C ASP A 99 25.23 17.32 -2.41
N ALA A 100 25.41 16.43 -1.43
CA ALA A 100 26.65 16.35 -0.67
C ALA A 100 27.84 16.04 -1.61
N PRO A 101 28.92 16.87 -1.60
CA PRO A 101 29.96 16.83 -2.62
C PRO A 101 30.93 15.63 -2.46
N PHE A 102 31.10 15.14 -1.21
CA PHE A 102 32.03 14.07 -0.92
C PHE A 102 31.35 12.88 -0.21
N LEU A 103 31.87 11.68 -0.44
CA LEU A 103 31.33 10.45 0.11
C LEU A 103 31.14 10.43 1.63
N PRO A 104 32.09 10.91 2.45
CA PRO A 104 31.87 11.00 3.90
C PRO A 104 30.71 11.88 4.31
N GLU A 105 30.44 12.97 3.55
CA GLU A 105 29.32 13.87 3.78
C GLU A 105 28.00 13.20 3.36
N LYS A 106 27.98 12.45 2.25
CA LYS A 106 26.85 11.63 1.86
C LYS A 106 26.47 10.63 2.95
N VAL A 107 27.44 9.89 3.45
CA VAL A 107 27.25 8.92 4.55
C VAL A 107 26.71 9.61 5.81
N ALA A 108 27.21 10.79 6.14
CA ALA A 108 26.68 11.59 7.26
C ALA A 108 25.22 12.03 7.02
N ALA A 109 24.88 12.46 5.79
CA ALA A 109 23.54 12.87 5.41
C ALA A 109 22.53 11.71 5.41
N ALA A 110 22.98 10.47 5.13
CA ALA A 110 22.14 9.28 5.13
C ALA A 110 21.39 9.05 6.47
N LYS A 111 21.97 9.47 7.60
CA LYS A 111 21.32 9.42 8.92
C LYS A 111 19.99 10.19 8.93
N ASN A 112 19.91 11.29 8.17
CA ASN A 112 18.68 12.08 8.05
C ASN A 112 17.63 11.35 7.24
N ILE A 113 18.02 10.56 6.22
CA ILE A 113 17.11 9.70 5.45
C ILE A 113 16.50 8.65 6.39
N HIS A 114 17.31 7.95 7.19
CA HIS A 114 16.81 6.97 8.16
C HIS A 114 15.79 7.60 9.13
N ALA A 115 16.13 8.75 9.72
CA ALA A 115 15.26 9.42 10.67
C ALA A 115 13.97 9.95 10.04
N ALA A 116 14.03 10.48 8.80
CA ALA A 116 12.86 10.96 8.08
C ALA A 116 11.96 9.80 7.65
N TYR A 117 12.54 8.71 7.14
CA TYR A 117 11.79 7.51 6.77
C TYR A 117 11.07 6.88 7.98
N ALA A 118 11.75 6.79 9.12
CA ALA A 118 11.13 6.28 10.35
C ALA A 118 9.92 7.11 10.77
N ARG A 119 10.00 8.45 10.73
CA ARG A 119 8.86 9.33 11.03
C ARG A 119 7.71 9.14 10.04
N PHE A 120 8.00 9.08 8.75
CA PHE A 120 7.03 8.81 7.70
C PHE A 120 6.33 7.45 7.92
N MET A 121 7.10 6.40 8.18
CA MET A 121 6.59 5.05 8.42
C MET A 121 5.68 4.99 9.65
N ILE A 122 6.12 5.55 10.79
CA ILE A 122 5.34 5.53 12.05
C ILE A 122 3.99 6.23 11.82
N PHE A 123 4.01 7.41 11.23
CA PHE A 123 2.80 8.16 10.94
C PHE A 123 1.82 7.36 10.08
N ASN A 124 2.29 6.79 8.98
CA ASN A 124 1.44 6.06 8.03
C ASN A 124 0.90 4.74 8.61
N LEU A 125 1.66 4.04 9.46
CA LEU A 125 1.16 2.86 10.18
C LEU A 125 0.02 3.21 11.14
N GLU A 126 0.14 4.32 11.85
CA GLU A 126 -0.88 4.81 12.77
C GLU A 126 -2.12 5.33 12.03
N HIS A 127 -1.91 6.11 10.97
CA HIS A 127 -2.96 6.64 10.11
C HIS A 127 -3.84 5.52 9.50
N MET A 128 -3.26 4.54 8.81
CA MET A 128 -3.97 3.39 8.27
C MET A 128 -4.73 2.59 9.35
N THR A 129 -4.18 2.51 10.57
CA THR A 129 -4.86 1.82 11.68
C THR A 129 -6.10 2.61 12.09
N ARG A 130 -6.01 3.94 12.19
CA ARG A 130 -7.14 4.79 12.51
C ARG A 130 -8.23 4.76 11.44
N GLU A 131 -7.88 4.69 10.17
CA GLU A 131 -8.85 4.52 9.07
C GLU A 131 -9.64 3.23 9.23
N GLU A 132 -8.97 2.13 9.51
CA GLU A 132 -9.64 0.85 9.73
C GLU A 132 -10.53 0.86 10.98
N GLU A 133 -10.12 1.53 12.06
CA GLU A 133 -10.84 1.57 13.33
C GLU A 133 -11.97 2.59 13.35
N VAL A 134 -11.87 3.68 12.59
CA VAL A 134 -12.83 4.79 12.60
C VAL A 134 -13.68 4.82 11.33
N LEU A 135 -13.05 4.83 10.13
CA LEU A 135 -13.78 5.00 8.87
C LEU A 135 -14.54 3.74 8.47
N ASN A 136 -13.99 2.54 8.66
CA ASN A 136 -14.73 1.32 8.36
C ASN A 136 -16.06 1.20 9.11
N PRO A 137 -16.13 1.38 10.45
CA PRO A 137 -17.40 1.37 11.18
C PRO A 137 -18.39 2.43 10.69
N LEU A 138 -17.91 3.62 10.31
CA LEU A 138 -18.76 4.66 9.74
C LEU A 138 -19.30 4.26 8.38
N LEU A 139 -18.44 3.77 7.49
CA LEU A 139 -18.85 3.28 6.18
C LEU A 139 -19.89 2.16 6.32
N TRP A 140 -19.67 1.20 7.23
CA TRP A 140 -20.64 0.12 7.48
C TRP A 140 -21.98 0.61 8.05
N ARG A 141 -22.00 1.75 8.71
CA ARG A 141 -23.23 2.35 9.24
C ARG A 141 -24.13 2.89 8.14
N TYR A 142 -23.55 3.48 7.12
CA TYR A 142 -24.27 4.25 6.11
C TYR A 142 -24.35 3.56 4.74
N TYR A 143 -23.51 2.57 4.47
CA TYR A 143 -23.39 1.91 3.17
C TYR A 143 -23.56 0.39 3.30
N SER A 144 -24.19 -0.23 2.30
CA SER A 144 -24.18 -1.69 2.15
C SER A 144 -22.82 -2.17 1.61
N ASP A 145 -22.54 -3.48 1.73
CA ASP A 145 -21.31 -4.05 1.15
C ASP A 145 -21.28 -3.86 -0.37
N LYS A 146 -22.44 -3.88 -1.05
CA LYS A 146 -22.54 -3.58 -2.48
C LYS A 146 -22.08 -2.16 -2.80
N ASP A 147 -22.54 -1.15 -2.03
CA ASP A 147 -22.13 0.25 -2.23
C ASP A 147 -20.62 0.41 -2.02
N LEU A 148 -20.05 -0.28 -1.02
CA LEU A 148 -18.61 -0.24 -0.75
C LEU A 148 -17.79 -0.89 -1.86
N HIS A 149 -18.28 -1.98 -2.46
CA HIS A 149 -17.66 -2.56 -3.65
C HIS A 149 -17.71 -1.60 -4.85
N GLU A 150 -18.82 -0.86 -5.05
CA GLU A 150 -18.93 0.15 -6.09
C GLU A 150 -17.89 1.27 -5.92
N ILE A 151 -17.67 1.74 -4.68
CA ILE A 151 -16.60 2.71 -4.37
C ILE A 151 -15.22 2.10 -4.70
N THR A 152 -14.95 0.87 -4.28
CA THR A 152 -13.68 0.19 -4.58
C THR A 152 -13.45 0.02 -6.08
N PHE A 153 -14.47 -0.35 -6.85
CA PHE A 153 -14.36 -0.44 -8.31
C PHE A 153 -14.12 0.92 -8.96
N ALA A 154 -14.72 1.99 -8.45
CA ALA A 154 -14.46 3.34 -8.92
C ALA A 154 -12.99 3.74 -8.65
N ILE A 155 -12.44 3.43 -7.48
CA ILE A 155 -11.02 3.63 -7.17
C ILE A 155 -10.15 2.87 -8.18
N ILE A 156 -10.35 1.57 -8.34
CA ILE A 156 -9.55 0.73 -9.24
C ILE A 156 -9.58 1.24 -10.68
N ALA A 157 -10.75 1.66 -11.17
CA ALA A 157 -10.92 2.20 -12.52
C ALA A 157 -10.20 3.53 -12.76
N ASN A 158 -9.90 4.28 -11.70
CA ASN A 158 -9.20 5.56 -11.77
C ASN A 158 -7.70 5.49 -11.45
N ILE A 159 -7.19 4.34 -10.99
CA ILE A 159 -5.75 4.15 -10.77
C ILE A 159 -5.08 3.85 -12.14
N PRO A 160 -4.08 4.65 -12.56
CA PRO A 160 -3.32 4.33 -13.77
C PRO A 160 -2.67 2.93 -13.67
N SER A 161 -2.69 2.18 -14.77
CA SER A 161 -2.30 0.76 -14.82
C SER A 161 -0.89 0.48 -14.24
N GLN A 162 0.03 1.42 -14.41
CA GLN A 162 1.39 1.34 -13.85
C GLN A 162 1.41 1.31 -12.31
N TYR A 163 0.50 2.01 -11.65
CA TYR A 163 0.37 1.98 -10.19
C TYR A 163 -0.42 0.77 -9.72
N LEU A 164 -1.49 0.42 -10.44
CA LEU A 164 -2.32 -0.74 -10.10
C LEU A 164 -1.49 -2.03 -10.04
N GLY A 165 -0.60 -2.27 -11.01
CA GLY A 165 0.30 -3.42 -11.00
C GLY A 165 1.24 -3.44 -9.78
N ARG A 166 1.74 -2.26 -9.36
CA ARG A 166 2.61 -2.12 -8.17
C ARG A 166 1.82 -2.36 -6.87
N PHE A 167 0.61 -1.83 -6.75
CA PHE A 167 -0.27 -2.12 -5.62
C PHE A 167 -0.59 -3.61 -5.53
N ASN A 168 -0.94 -4.25 -6.65
CA ASN A 168 -1.22 -5.68 -6.69
C ASN A 168 -0.02 -6.52 -6.23
N ALA A 169 1.20 -6.16 -6.64
CA ALA A 169 2.43 -6.84 -6.20
C ALA A 169 2.62 -6.73 -4.68
N TRP A 170 2.41 -5.54 -4.10
CA TRP A 170 2.53 -5.34 -2.67
C TRP A 170 1.41 -6.02 -1.87
N MET A 171 0.18 -6.04 -2.38
CA MET A 171 -0.90 -6.82 -1.78
C MET A 171 -0.59 -8.32 -1.79
N MET A 172 -0.06 -8.88 -2.89
CA MET A 172 0.38 -10.28 -2.94
C MET A 172 1.43 -10.59 -1.87
N ARG A 173 2.38 -9.69 -1.61
CA ARG A 173 3.39 -9.87 -0.56
C ARG A 173 2.80 -9.75 0.85
N GLY A 174 1.88 -8.81 1.08
CA GLY A 174 1.32 -8.47 2.39
C GLY A 174 0.20 -9.37 2.87
N LEU A 175 -0.58 -9.98 1.97
CA LEU A 175 -1.72 -10.85 2.30
C LEU A 175 -1.26 -12.25 2.70
N ASN A 176 -2.05 -12.94 3.54
CA ASN A 176 -1.85 -14.36 3.80
C ASN A 176 -2.41 -15.22 2.65
N ASN A 177 -2.07 -16.52 2.65
CA ASN A 177 -2.44 -17.40 1.54
C ASN A 177 -3.94 -17.58 1.35
N ALA A 178 -4.73 -17.60 2.43
CA ALA A 178 -6.18 -17.69 2.37
C ALA A 178 -6.81 -16.42 1.77
N GLU A 179 -6.30 -15.24 2.14
CA GLU A 179 -6.72 -13.95 1.59
C GLU A 179 -6.40 -13.83 0.09
N ILE A 180 -5.20 -14.26 -0.32
CA ILE A 180 -4.80 -14.30 -1.73
C ILE A 180 -5.72 -15.24 -2.52
N THR A 181 -5.97 -16.44 -2.00
CA THR A 181 -6.89 -17.41 -2.63
C THR A 181 -8.29 -16.84 -2.77
N GLY A 182 -8.81 -16.21 -1.72
CA GLY A 182 -10.12 -15.55 -1.75
C GLY A 182 -10.18 -14.44 -2.81
N TRP A 183 -9.15 -13.59 -2.88
CA TRP A 183 -9.05 -12.53 -3.87
C TRP A 183 -8.99 -13.06 -5.31
N LEU A 184 -8.15 -14.08 -5.57
CA LEU A 184 -8.05 -14.69 -6.90
C LEU A 184 -9.38 -15.31 -7.34
N ARG A 185 -10.11 -16.02 -6.45
CA ARG A 185 -11.44 -16.59 -6.74
C ARG A 185 -12.48 -15.51 -7.03
N GLU A 186 -12.45 -14.41 -6.29
CA GLU A 186 -13.36 -13.29 -6.51
C GLU A 186 -13.14 -12.67 -7.88
N VAL A 187 -11.87 -12.46 -8.26
CA VAL A 187 -11.51 -11.91 -9.57
C VAL A 187 -11.82 -12.89 -10.69
N GLU A 188 -11.54 -14.19 -10.54
CA GLU A 188 -11.88 -15.23 -11.49
C GLU A 188 -13.38 -15.25 -11.81
N LYS A 189 -14.21 -15.04 -10.78
CA LYS A 189 -15.68 -15.07 -10.92
C LYS A 189 -16.27 -13.78 -11.51
N ASN A 190 -15.68 -12.62 -11.22
CA ASN A 190 -16.32 -11.32 -11.43
C ASN A 190 -15.61 -10.41 -12.44
N ALA A 191 -14.42 -10.77 -12.93
CA ALA A 191 -13.61 -9.95 -13.82
C ALA A 191 -13.28 -10.69 -15.14
N PRO A 192 -12.83 -9.96 -16.18
CA PRO A 192 -12.34 -10.58 -17.39
C PRO A 192 -11.16 -11.52 -17.14
N GLU A 193 -11.08 -12.61 -17.90
CA GLU A 193 -10.02 -13.63 -17.83
C GLU A 193 -8.60 -13.02 -17.78
N GLN A 194 -8.35 -11.97 -18.55
CA GLN A 194 -7.05 -11.30 -18.61
C GLN A 194 -6.65 -10.69 -17.27
N VAL A 195 -7.61 -10.21 -16.47
CA VAL A 195 -7.36 -9.64 -15.16
C VAL A 195 -6.96 -10.74 -14.17
N PHE A 196 -7.67 -11.87 -14.18
CA PHE A 196 -7.31 -13.04 -13.39
C PHE A 196 -5.91 -13.54 -13.73
N GLN A 197 -5.62 -13.75 -15.02
CA GLN A 197 -4.31 -14.21 -15.47
C GLN A 197 -3.17 -13.26 -15.07
N SER A 198 -3.38 -11.95 -15.15
CA SER A 198 -2.41 -10.95 -14.71
C SER A 198 -2.12 -11.04 -13.21
N LEU A 199 -3.16 -11.20 -12.37
CA LEU A 199 -3.00 -11.37 -10.93
C LEU A 199 -2.35 -12.71 -10.58
N PHE A 200 -2.70 -13.77 -11.28
CA PHE A 200 -2.12 -15.09 -11.10
C PHE A 200 -0.61 -15.09 -11.38
N VAL A 201 -0.19 -14.47 -12.49
CA VAL A 201 1.23 -14.27 -12.82
C VAL A 201 1.93 -13.39 -11.77
N THR A 202 1.23 -12.38 -11.26
CA THR A 202 1.77 -11.55 -10.18
C THR A 202 1.98 -12.38 -8.91
N ALA A 203 1.04 -13.25 -8.55
CA ALA A 203 1.18 -14.16 -7.40
C ALA A 203 2.38 -15.12 -7.57
N GLU A 204 2.55 -15.72 -8.75
CA GLU A 204 3.69 -16.59 -9.06
C GLU A 204 5.03 -15.86 -8.90
N LYS A 205 5.09 -14.61 -9.34
CA LYS A 205 6.32 -13.80 -9.30
C LYS A 205 6.65 -13.30 -7.89
N GLU A 206 5.64 -12.89 -7.11
CA GLU A 206 5.84 -12.16 -5.85
C GLU A 206 5.85 -13.05 -4.61
N LEU A 207 5.28 -14.25 -4.70
CA LEU A 207 5.27 -15.22 -3.59
C LEU A 207 6.52 -16.12 -3.64
N ASP A 208 7.00 -16.50 -2.46
CA ASP A 208 7.97 -17.59 -2.42
C ASP A 208 7.34 -18.91 -2.91
N PRO A 209 8.15 -19.85 -3.44
CA PRO A 209 7.61 -21.06 -4.07
C PRO A 209 6.73 -21.94 -3.14
N LYS A 210 6.94 -21.89 -1.83
CA LYS A 210 6.15 -22.64 -0.85
C LYS A 210 4.77 -21.99 -0.68
N ARG A 211 4.72 -20.66 -0.53
CA ARG A 211 3.48 -19.92 -0.42
C ARG A 211 2.65 -20.06 -1.69
N PHE A 212 3.27 -19.89 -2.87
CA PHE A 212 2.58 -20.04 -4.15
C PHE A 212 1.96 -21.42 -4.31
N ARG A 213 2.68 -22.50 -3.96
CA ARG A 213 2.15 -23.86 -3.98
C ARG A 213 0.92 -24.03 -3.06
N GLN A 214 0.97 -23.47 -1.86
CA GLN A 214 -0.18 -23.51 -0.94
C GLN A 214 -1.39 -22.76 -1.52
N VAL A 215 -1.18 -21.63 -2.18
CA VAL A 215 -2.28 -20.89 -2.87
C VAL A 215 -2.89 -21.76 -3.98
N LEU A 216 -2.06 -22.48 -4.77
CA LEU A 216 -2.55 -23.41 -5.80
C LEU A 216 -3.36 -24.57 -5.21
N GLU A 217 -2.90 -25.15 -4.10
CA GLU A 217 -3.62 -26.20 -3.38
C GLU A 217 -5.00 -25.71 -2.93
N TYR A 218 -5.06 -24.53 -2.30
CA TYR A 218 -6.33 -23.94 -1.86
C TYR A 218 -7.26 -23.58 -3.03
N LEU A 219 -6.74 -23.12 -4.16
CA LEU A 219 -7.55 -22.86 -5.36
C LEU A 219 -8.16 -24.17 -5.90
N SER A 220 -7.39 -25.26 -5.95
CA SER A 220 -7.84 -26.57 -6.44
C SER A 220 -8.88 -27.24 -5.53
N GLU A 221 -8.72 -27.16 -4.21
CA GLU A 221 -9.67 -27.74 -3.25
C GLU A 221 -11.07 -27.10 -3.36
N GLY A 222 -11.16 -25.81 -3.62
CA GLY A 222 -12.44 -25.13 -3.86
C GLY A 222 -13.13 -25.53 -5.17
N ALA A 223 -12.37 -25.94 -6.18
CA ALA A 223 -12.91 -26.41 -7.46
C ALA A 223 -13.52 -27.83 -7.36
N MET A 224 -13.08 -28.64 -6.38
CA MET A 224 -13.64 -29.98 -6.15
C MET A 224 -14.92 -29.99 -5.29
N LEU A 225 -15.27 -28.84 -4.66
CA LEU A 225 -16.43 -28.68 -3.79
C LEU A 225 -17.57 -27.87 -4.42
N ALA A 226 -17.38 -27.34 -5.62
CA ALA A 226 -18.35 -26.57 -6.41
C ALA A 226 -18.95 -27.41 -7.53
#